data_23f12372c99b7ae216f9013c144f1fe0
#
_entry.id   23f12372c99b7ae216f9013c144f1fe0
#
_cell.length_a   1.000
_cell.length_b   1.000
_cell.length_c   1.000
_cell.angle_alpha   90.00
_cell.angle_beta   90.00
_cell.angle_gamma   90.00
#
_symmetry.space_group_name_H-M   'P 1'
#
loop_
_entity.id
_entity.type
_entity.pdbx_description
1 polymer ?
#
loop_
_entity_poly.entity_id
_entity_poly.type
_entity_poly.pdbx_seq_one_letter_code
_entity_poly.pdbx_strand_id
1 'polypeptide(L)'
;MSQPTPRSRPAGVEIEGPVGTLEAAIDASAGPAVAMAVVCHPHPQQQGTMTNKVVTTVARAFAELRADAARFNFRGVGKSAGAYADGVGERDDALAVVDWCRERWPNRPLYLGGFSFGAAVAASIAARVAPVGLVTVAPPLDRLRASFVAPTCSWLLVHGGADDVVPPGPVLEWAAALPSPPKIVLLPGVGHFFHGSLTALNEAVKQAFGPDLAARGRSDAP
;
A
#
# COMPACT_ATOMS: atom_id res chain seq x y z
N MET A 1 26.30 -16.81 -12.83
CA MET A 1 25.35 -16.59 -11.70
C MET A 1 25.71 -15.26 -11.07
N SER A 2 25.00 -14.18 -11.40
CA SER A 2 25.21 -12.84 -10.81
C SER A 2 24.71 -12.86 -9.37
N GLN A 3 25.56 -12.49 -8.43
CA GLN A 3 25.16 -12.32 -7.02
C GLN A 3 24.08 -11.23 -6.92
N PRO A 4 23.02 -11.44 -6.11
CA PRO A 4 22.02 -10.41 -5.89
C PRO A 4 22.72 -9.19 -5.26
N THR A 5 22.55 -8.04 -5.88
CA THR A 5 23.03 -6.75 -5.37
C THR A 5 22.53 -6.55 -3.92
N PRO A 6 23.39 -6.16 -2.97
CA PRO A 6 22.98 -5.93 -1.60
C PRO A 6 21.89 -4.85 -1.58
N ARG A 7 20.74 -5.20 -0.96
CA ARG A 7 19.59 -4.31 -0.85
C ARG A 7 20.00 -3.08 -0.03
N SER A 8 19.82 -1.90 -0.59
CA SER A 8 20.01 -0.65 0.16
C SER A 8 19.00 -0.60 1.32
N ARG A 9 19.47 -0.16 2.48
CA ARG A 9 18.58 0.08 3.61
C ARG A 9 17.61 1.20 3.23
N PRO A 10 16.30 1.11 3.60
CA PRO A 10 15.36 2.18 3.32
C PRO A 10 15.88 3.52 3.84
N ALA A 11 15.82 4.56 3.02
CA ALA A 11 16.21 5.90 3.42
C ALA A 11 15.08 6.52 4.27
N GLY A 12 15.40 6.88 5.51
CA GLY A 12 14.49 7.63 6.36
C GLY A 12 14.34 9.06 5.84
N VAL A 13 13.09 9.54 5.81
CA VAL A 13 12.75 10.92 5.42
C VAL A 13 11.68 11.48 6.37
N GLU A 14 11.64 12.79 6.47
CA GLU A 14 10.58 13.53 7.13
C GLU A 14 9.73 14.24 6.08
N ILE A 15 8.41 14.12 6.19
CA ILE A 15 7.44 14.71 5.27
C ILE A 15 6.58 15.69 6.06
N GLU A 16 6.37 16.90 5.55
CA GLU A 16 5.45 17.83 6.16
C GLU A 16 4.02 17.32 5.99
N GLY A 17 3.35 17.09 7.11
CA GLY A 17 1.96 16.61 7.17
C GLY A 17 1.01 17.65 7.72
N PRO A 18 -0.30 17.37 7.71
CA PRO A 18 -1.35 18.34 8.09
C PRO A 18 -1.28 18.80 9.56
N VAL A 19 -0.67 18.02 10.45
CA VAL A 19 -0.57 18.30 11.89
C VAL A 19 0.87 18.31 12.38
N GLY A 20 1.83 18.45 11.47
CA GLY A 20 3.27 18.43 11.70
C GLY A 20 3.95 17.28 10.98
N THR A 21 5.22 17.07 11.26
CA THR A 21 6.08 16.12 10.54
C THR A 21 5.56 14.68 10.61
N LEU A 22 5.58 13.99 9.48
CA LEU A 22 5.35 12.55 9.35
C LEU A 22 6.70 11.84 9.15
N GLU A 23 6.94 10.80 9.95
CA GLU A 23 8.10 9.91 9.79
C GLU A 23 7.84 8.96 8.62
N ALA A 24 8.75 8.90 7.66
CA ALA A 24 8.63 8.06 6.47
C ALA A 24 9.93 7.35 6.11
N ALA A 25 9.84 6.36 5.24
CA ALA A 25 10.97 5.63 4.69
C ALA A 25 10.71 5.27 3.22
N ILE A 26 11.75 5.41 2.40
CA ILE A 26 11.70 5.09 0.98
C ILE A 26 12.41 3.77 0.72
N ASP A 27 11.68 2.80 0.20
CA ASP A 27 12.24 1.60 -0.40
C ASP A 27 12.56 1.92 -1.86
N ALA A 28 13.85 2.09 -2.16
CA ALA A 28 14.30 2.42 -3.50
C ALA A 28 14.07 1.26 -4.48
N SER A 29 13.70 1.60 -5.70
CA SER A 29 13.50 0.64 -6.78
C SER A 29 14.76 -0.14 -7.13
N ALA A 30 14.59 -1.36 -7.64
CA ALA A 30 15.67 -2.27 -8.03
C ALA A 30 16.38 -1.85 -9.34
N GLY A 31 16.27 -0.59 -9.75
CA GLY A 31 16.84 -0.01 -10.97
C GLY A 31 16.20 1.33 -11.26
N PRO A 32 16.35 1.90 -12.47
CA PRO A 32 15.68 3.15 -12.82
C PRO A 32 14.18 3.05 -12.58
N ALA A 33 13.65 3.89 -11.68
CA ALA A 33 12.25 3.82 -11.30
C ALA A 33 11.34 4.37 -12.41
N VAL A 34 10.28 3.64 -12.70
CA VAL A 34 9.25 3.97 -13.71
C VAL A 34 7.91 4.35 -13.08
N ALA A 35 7.81 4.23 -11.77
CA ALA A 35 6.59 4.52 -10.99
C ALA A 35 6.93 4.90 -9.55
N MET A 36 5.91 5.29 -8.80
CA MET A 36 5.97 5.49 -7.34
C MET A 36 4.84 4.74 -6.66
N ALA A 37 5.05 4.35 -5.39
CA ALA A 37 4.03 3.73 -4.57
C ALA A 37 3.96 4.38 -3.18
N VAL A 38 2.77 4.44 -2.59
CA VAL A 38 2.55 4.85 -1.19
C VAL A 38 1.85 3.71 -0.46
N VAL A 39 2.40 3.27 0.67
CA VAL A 39 1.89 2.11 1.42
C VAL A 39 1.55 2.48 2.85
N CYS A 40 0.28 2.33 3.21
CA CYS A 40 -0.33 2.67 4.50
C CYS A 40 -0.25 1.50 5.48
N HIS A 41 0.11 1.77 6.74
CA HIS A 41 0.25 0.76 7.78
C HIS A 41 -1.08 0.43 8.50
N PRO A 42 -1.15 -0.70 9.27
CA PRO A 42 -2.36 -1.09 10.00
C PRO A 42 -2.64 -0.15 11.16
N HIS A 43 -3.66 -0.48 11.97
CA HIS A 43 -4.27 0.40 12.96
C HIS A 43 -3.25 1.01 13.93
N PRO A 44 -3.15 2.35 14.02
CA PRO A 44 -2.19 3.07 14.88
C PRO A 44 -2.22 2.61 16.34
N GLN A 45 -3.40 2.49 16.92
CA GLN A 45 -3.59 2.11 18.33
C GLN A 45 -3.42 0.60 18.59
N GLN A 46 -3.18 -0.21 17.53
CA GLN A 46 -2.90 -1.64 17.64
C GLN A 46 -1.47 -1.94 17.21
N GLN A 47 -0.53 -1.10 17.60
CA GLN A 47 0.89 -1.22 17.28
C GLN A 47 1.21 -1.20 15.77
N GLY A 48 0.30 -0.65 14.96
CA GLY A 48 0.54 -0.41 13.54
C GLY A 48 1.67 0.58 13.33
N THR A 49 2.64 0.23 12.48
CA THR A 49 3.75 1.09 12.08
C THR A 49 4.14 0.83 10.63
N MET A 50 4.87 1.75 10.02
CA MET A 50 5.44 1.60 8.68
C MET A 50 6.44 0.43 8.56
N THR A 51 6.92 -0.12 9.68
CA THR A 51 7.83 -1.27 9.73
C THR A 51 7.11 -2.61 9.84
N ASN A 52 5.77 -2.63 9.88
CA ASN A 52 4.99 -3.86 9.87
C ASN A 52 5.39 -4.74 8.68
N LYS A 53 5.49 -6.06 8.91
CA LYS A 53 6.01 -7.01 7.91
C LYS A 53 5.16 -7.09 6.63
N VAL A 54 3.84 -6.94 6.74
CA VAL A 54 2.96 -6.91 5.56
C VAL A 54 3.21 -5.63 4.75
N VAL A 55 3.28 -4.48 5.42
CA VAL A 55 3.57 -3.17 4.79
C VAL A 55 4.91 -3.19 4.06
N THR A 56 5.97 -3.64 4.74
CA THR A 56 7.31 -3.74 4.14
C THR A 56 7.35 -4.75 2.99
N THR A 57 6.52 -5.79 3.02
CA THR A 57 6.42 -6.76 1.93
C THR A 57 5.75 -6.16 0.70
N VAL A 58 4.65 -5.40 0.86
CA VAL A 58 3.98 -4.71 -0.25
C VAL A 58 4.90 -3.65 -0.86
N ALA A 59 5.54 -2.82 -0.03
CA ALA A 59 6.49 -1.80 -0.51
C ALA A 59 7.66 -2.43 -1.29
N ARG A 60 8.22 -3.52 -0.76
CA ARG A 60 9.28 -4.26 -1.44
C ARG A 60 8.83 -4.86 -2.77
N ALA A 61 7.61 -5.39 -2.86
CA ALA A 61 7.08 -5.90 -4.14
C ALA A 61 7.06 -4.81 -5.21
N PHE A 62 6.63 -3.58 -4.85
CA PHE A 62 6.70 -2.43 -5.76
C PHE A 62 8.14 -2.03 -6.10
N ALA A 63 9.05 -2.02 -5.12
CA ALA A 63 10.47 -1.71 -5.37
C ALA A 63 11.11 -2.72 -6.32
N GLU A 64 10.81 -4.02 -6.18
CA GLU A 64 11.24 -5.08 -7.10
C GLU A 64 10.65 -4.91 -8.52
N LEU A 65 9.51 -4.27 -8.64
CA LEU A 65 8.85 -3.90 -9.91
C LEU A 65 9.26 -2.52 -10.46
N ARG A 66 10.35 -1.92 -9.95
CA ARG A 66 10.87 -0.63 -10.39
C ARG A 66 9.97 0.57 -10.02
N ALA A 67 9.23 0.50 -8.92
CA ALA A 67 8.57 1.65 -8.32
C ALA A 67 9.27 2.05 -7.01
N ASP A 68 9.66 3.33 -6.85
CA ASP A 68 10.09 3.83 -5.53
C ASP A 68 8.88 3.83 -4.58
N ALA A 69 9.00 3.17 -3.41
CA ALA A 69 7.87 2.99 -2.50
C ALA A 69 8.06 3.75 -1.19
N ALA A 70 7.17 4.68 -0.91
CA ALA A 70 7.10 5.40 0.36
C ALA A 70 6.24 4.63 1.37
N ARG A 71 6.80 4.37 2.54
CA ARG A 71 6.08 3.95 3.75
C ARG A 71 6.19 5.05 4.78
N PHE A 72 5.17 5.27 5.56
CA PHE A 72 5.16 6.33 6.56
C PHE A 72 4.39 5.90 7.81
N ASN A 73 4.66 6.55 8.92
CA ASN A 73 3.89 6.44 10.14
C ASN A 73 2.77 7.49 10.13
N PHE A 74 1.52 7.04 10.31
CA PHE A 74 0.40 7.96 10.52
C PHE A 74 0.62 8.84 11.76
N ARG A 75 -0.12 9.93 11.85
CA ARG A 75 -0.12 10.83 13.02
C ARG A 75 -0.16 10.09 14.34
N GLY A 76 0.66 10.52 15.31
CA GLY A 76 0.75 9.92 16.63
C GLY A 76 1.48 8.58 16.70
N VAL A 77 2.09 8.11 15.59
CA VAL A 77 2.87 6.86 15.53
C VAL A 77 4.34 7.15 15.33
N GLY A 78 5.21 6.48 16.10
CA GLY A 78 6.66 6.66 16.02
C GLY A 78 7.06 8.11 16.26
N LYS A 79 7.72 8.74 15.29
CA LYS A 79 8.12 10.15 15.34
C LYS A 79 7.14 11.09 14.64
N SER A 80 6.05 10.57 14.09
CA SER A 80 5.02 11.40 13.47
C SER A 80 4.28 12.24 14.48
N ALA A 81 4.07 13.52 14.16
CA ALA A 81 3.34 14.46 15.01
C ALA A 81 1.84 14.12 15.10
N GLY A 82 1.14 14.80 16.01
CA GLY A 82 -0.31 14.69 16.18
C GLY A 82 -0.75 13.48 16.99
N ALA A 83 -2.01 13.09 16.80
CA ALA A 83 -2.66 11.96 17.47
C ALA A 83 -3.66 11.28 16.54
N TYR A 84 -3.96 10.02 16.80
CA TYR A 84 -4.95 9.23 16.06
C TYR A 84 -6.30 9.96 15.94
N ALA A 85 -6.85 10.00 14.75
CA ALA A 85 -8.04 10.76 14.38
C ALA A 85 -9.09 9.92 13.63
N ASP A 86 -9.25 8.67 14.05
CA ASP A 86 -10.27 7.70 13.61
C ASP A 86 -10.39 7.52 12.08
N GLY A 87 -9.29 7.60 11.39
CA GLY A 87 -9.21 7.42 9.94
C GLY A 87 -9.46 8.71 9.14
N VAL A 88 -10.01 9.75 9.74
CA VAL A 88 -10.23 11.05 9.06
C VAL A 88 -8.89 11.75 8.84
N GLY A 89 -8.14 11.97 9.92
CA GLY A 89 -6.84 12.61 9.82
C GLY A 89 -5.80 11.74 9.09
N GLU A 90 -5.87 10.43 9.26
CA GLU A 90 -4.96 9.49 8.58
C GLU A 90 -5.13 9.51 7.05
N ARG A 91 -6.33 9.85 6.54
CA ARG A 91 -6.53 10.14 5.10
C ARG A 91 -5.77 11.39 4.67
N ASP A 92 -5.81 12.44 5.48
CA ASP A 92 -5.09 13.68 5.16
C ASP A 92 -3.57 13.45 5.22
N ASP A 93 -3.07 12.63 6.15
CA ASP A 93 -1.66 12.24 6.20
C ASP A 93 -1.25 11.48 4.91
N ALA A 94 -2.07 10.52 4.49
CA ALA A 94 -1.79 9.76 3.27
C ALA A 94 -1.81 10.65 2.02
N LEU A 95 -2.71 11.64 1.95
CA LEU A 95 -2.74 12.63 0.89
C LEU A 95 -1.47 13.48 0.88
N ALA A 96 -1.00 13.97 2.02
CA ALA A 96 0.23 14.74 2.13
C ALA A 96 1.45 13.92 1.64
N VAL A 97 1.51 12.63 1.99
CA VAL A 97 2.57 11.74 1.48
C VAL A 97 2.48 11.54 -0.03
N VAL A 98 1.28 11.39 -0.59
CA VAL A 98 1.09 11.31 -2.05
C VAL A 98 1.56 12.58 -2.74
N ASP A 99 1.21 13.75 -2.21
CA ASP A 99 1.59 15.04 -2.78
C ASP A 99 3.10 15.22 -2.71
N TRP A 100 3.74 14.90 -1.58
CA TRP A 100 5.20 14.89 -1.46
C TRP A 100 5.88 13.94 -2.48
N CYS A 101 5.33 12.74 -2.69
CA CYS A 101 5.84 11.81 -3.70
C CYS A 101 5.73 12.38 -5.12
N ARG A 102 4.63 13.08 -5.44
CA ARG A 102 4.43 13.73 -6.75
C ARG A 102 5.41 14.86 -7.00
N GLU A 103 5.71 15.66 -5.99
CA GLU A 103 6.74 16.72 -6.08
C GLU A 103 8.12 16.12 -6.26
N ARG A 104 8.43 15.06 -5.54
CA ARG A 104 9.73 14.38 -5.60
C ARG A 104 9.95 13.63 -6.90
N TRP A 105 8.90 13.05 -7.46
CA TRP A 105 8.94 12.22 -8.66
C TRP A 105 7.85 12.63 -9.66
N PRO A 106 8.00 13.79 -10.28
CA PRO A 106 7.01 14.30 -11.22
C PRO A 106 6.79 13.33 -12.39
N ASN A 107 5.55 13.26 -12.87
CA ASN A 107 5.11 12.43 -14.00
C ASN A 107 5.19 10.91 -13.80
N ARG A 108 5.59 10.41 -12.62
CA ARG A 108 5.55 8.97 -12.35
C ARG A 108 4.14 8.53 -11.98
N PRO A 109 3.62 7.43 -12.57
CA PRO A 109 2.34 6.86 -12.18
C PRO A 109 2.37 6.40 -10.72
N LEU A 110 1.27 6.68 -10.00
CA LEU A 110 1.10 6.36 -8.60
C LEU A 110 0.43 5.00 -8.43
N TYR A 111 0.99 4.17 -7.55
CA TYR A 111 0.34 3.00 -6.97
C TYR A 111 0.03 3.27 -5.49
N LEU A 112 -1.13 2.79 -5.01
CA LEU A 112 -1.47 2.81 -3.59
C LEU A 112 -1.47 1.41 -3.02
N GLY A 113 -1.07 1.28 -1.77
CA GLY A 113 -1.16 0.05 -1.01
C GLY A 113 -1.52 0.29 0.46
N GLY A 114 -2.05 -0.73 1.10
CA GLY A 114 -2.28 -0.68 2.53
C GLY A 114 -2.63 -2.04 3.12
N PHE A 115 -2.44 -2.15 4.43
CA PHE A 115 -2.78 -3.32 5.21
C PHE A 115 -3.81 -2.98 6.29
N SER A 116 -4.85 -3.79 6.42
CA SER A 116 -5.90 -3.69 7.44
C SER A 116 -6.51 -2.27 7.44
N PHE A 117 -6.46 -1.52 8.54
CA PHE A 117 -6.86 -0.12 8.60
C PHE A 117 -6.24 0.72 7.48
N GLY A 118 -4.95 0.58 7.22
CA GLY A 118 -4.26 1.30 6.14
C GLY A 118 -4.76 0.93 4.75
N ALA A 119 -5.31 -0.28 4.55
CA ALA A 119 -5.96 -0.66 3.30
C ALA A 119 -7.26 0.13 3.08
N ALA A 120 -8.05 0.34 4.14
CA ALA A 120 -9.24 1.18 4.06
C ALA A 120 -8.89 2.66 3.83
N VAL A 121 -7.83 3.17 4.47
CA VAL A 121 -7.33 4.53 4.22
C VAL A 121 -6.90 4.68 2.76
N ALA A 122 -6.07 3.78 2.23
CA ALA A 122 -5.62 3.82 0.84
C ALA A 122 -6.79 3.78 -0.15
N ALA A 123 -7.78 2.91 0.08
CA ALA A 123 -8.97 2.82 -0.75
C ALA A 123 -9.81 4.11 -0.70
N SER A 124 -9.93 4.74 0.48
CA SER A 124 -10.74 5.96 0.66
C SER A 124 -10.21 7.19 -0.08
N ILE A 125 -8.90 7.26 -0.33
CA ILE A 125 -8.29 8.38 -1.06
C ILE A 125 -8.12 8.07 -2.55
N ALA A 126 -8.31 6.83 -3.00
CA ALA A 126 -8.01 6.39 -4.36
C ALA A 126 -8.75 7.21 -5.42
N ALA A 127 -10.04 7.50 -5.23
CA ALA A 127 -10.80 8.32 -6.17
C ALA A 127 -10.27 9.77 -6.30
N ARG A 128 -9.70 10.31 -5.22
CA ARG A 128 -9.14 11.68 -5.22
C ARG A 128 -7.76 11.76 -5.87
N VAL A 129 -6.91 10.75 -5.66
CA VAL A 129 -5.54 10.78 -6.15
C VAL A 129 -5.35 10.01 -7.47
N ALA A 130 -6.38 9.34 -7.97
CA ALA A 130 -6.40 8.62 -9.25
C ALA A 130 -5.12 7.76 -9.48
N PRO A 131 -4.85 6.76 -8.62
CA PRO A 131 -3.71 5.87 -8.82
C PRO A 131 -3.95 5.00 -10.06
N VAL A 132 -2.89 4.46 -10.64
CA VAL A 132 -3.00 3.46 -11.72
C VAL A 132 -3.20 2.05 -11.18
N GLY A 133 -2.90 1.83 -9.90
CA GLY A 133 -3.13 0.57 -9.23
C GLY A 133 -3.31 0.73 -7.72
N LEU A 134 -4.18 -0.11 -7.14
CA LEU A 134 -4.49 -0.17 -5.72
C LEU A 134 -4.32 -1.59 -5.21
N VAL A 135 -3.60 -1.79 -4.10
CA VAL A 135 -3.59 -3.05 -3.36
C VAL A 135 -4.15 -2.87 -1.96
N THR A 136 -5.18 -3.64 -1.63
CA THR A 136 -5.75 -3.71 -0.28
C THR A 136 -5.49 -5.09 0.32
N VAL A 137 -4.80 -5.15 1.46
CA VAL A 137 -4.50 -6.39 2.16
C VAL A 137 -5.34 -6.45 3.43
N ALA A 138 -6.21 -7.45 3.53
CA ALA A 138 -7.12 -7.69 4.67
C ALA A 138 -7.87 -6.43 5.15
N PRO A 139 -8.56 -5.67 4.28
CA PRO A 139 -9.26 -4.44 4.66
C PRO A 139 -10.47 -4.74 5.55
N PRO A 140 -10.68 -4.02 6.68
CA PRO A 140 -11.90 -4.15 7.46
C PRO A 140 -13.10 -3.57 6.71
N LEU A 141 -14.17 -4.37 6.56
CA LEU A 141 -15.30 -4.07 5.67
C LEU A 141 -16.08 -2.81 6.08
N ASP A 142 -16.30 -2.61 7.37
CA ASP A 142 -16.99 -1.45 7.93
C ASP A 142 -16.27 -0.14 7.57
N ARG A 143 -14.96 -0.10 7.76
CA ARG A 143 -14.13 1.04 7.40
C ARG A 143 -14.02 1.23 5.89
N LEU A 144 -13.95 0.13 5.15
CA LEU A 144 -13.90 0.19 3.69
C LEU A 144 -15.19 0.80 3.13
N ARG A 145 -16.36 0.40 3.65
CA ARG A 145 -17.67 0.91 3.23
C ARG A 145 -17.92 2.36 3.64
N ALA A 146 -17.41 2.80 4.78
CA ALA A 146 -17.72 4.11 5.36
C ALA A 146 -17.36 5.29 4.44
N SER A 147 -16.37 5.14 3.55
CA SER A 147 -15.92 6.18 2.62
C SER A 147 -15.58 5.64 1.24
N PHE A 148 -16.26 4.55 0.85
CA PHE A 148 -15.97 3.87 -0.42
C PHE A 148 -16.46 4.69 -1.61
N VAL A 149 -15.52 4.97 -2.50
CA VAL A 149 -15.78 5.36 -3.88
C VAL A 149 -15.04 4.37 -4.75
N ALA A 150 -15.73 3.72 -5.68
CA ALA A 150 -15.13 2.69 -6.52
C ALA A 150 -13.91 3.26 -7.28
N PRO A 151 -12.73 2.67 -7.12
CA PRO A 151 -11.55 3.12 -7.84
C PRO A 151 -11.69 2.80 -9.33
N THR A 152 -11.18 3.67 -10.19
CA THR A 152 -11.15 3.47 -11.64
C THR A 152 -9.87 2.79 -12.13
N CYS A 153 -8.99 2.39 -11.21
CA CYS A 153 -7.70 1.75 -11.48
C CYS A 153 -7.77 0.22 -11.34
N SER A 154 -6.70 -0.46 -11.76
CA SER A 154 -6.51 -1.87 -11.42
C SER A 154 -6.47 -2.06 -9.91
N TRP A 155 -7.34 -2.92 -9.37
CA TRP A 155 -7.45 -3.15 -7.93
C TRP A 155 -7.19 -4.62 -7.58
N LEU A 156 -6.22 -4.86 -6.70
CA LEU A 156 -5.92 -6.15 -6.09
C LEU A 156 -6.40 -6.17 -4.63
N LEU A 157 -7.23 -7.15 -4.25
CA LEU A 157 -7.59 -7.45 -2.87
C LEU A 157 -6.95 -8.78 -2.48
N VAL A 158 -6.07 -8.77 -1.47
CA VAL A 158 -5.46 -9.97 -0.90
C VAL A 158 -6.02 -10.22 0.48
N HIS A 159 -6.47 -11.45 0.78
CA HIS A 159 -7.02 -11.79 2.09
C HIS A 159 -6.52 -13.16 2.55
N GLY A 160 -6.38 -13.32 3.87
CA GLY A 160 -6.11 -14.61 4.49
C GLY A 160 -7.39 -15.41 4.68
N GLY A 161 -7.40 -16.68 4.27
CA GLY A 161 -8.58 -17.54 4.39
C GLY A 161 -8.91 -17.98 5.82
N ALA A 162 -7.94 -17.85 6.74
CA ALA A 162 -8.12 -18.12 8.18
C ALA A 162 -7.92 -16.84 9.02
N ASP A 163 -8.25 -15.66 8.43
CA ASP A 163 -8.19 -14.37 9.12
C ASP A 163 -9.30 -14.31 10.18
N ASP A 164 -8.91 -14.28 11.45
CA ASP A 164 -9.77 -14.24 12.62
C ASP A 164 -9.97 -12.81 13.19
N VAL A 165 -9.23 -11.84 12.67
CA VAL A 165 -9.34 -10.40 13.01
C VAL A 165 -10.31 -9.70 12.08
N VAL A 166 -10.17 -9.95 10.77
CA VAL A 166 -11.07 -9.48 9.72
C VAL A 166 -11.56 -10.70 8.95
N PRO A 167 -12.72 -11.26 9.30
CA PRO A 167 -13.26 -12.46 8.62
C PRO A 167 -13.39 -12.24 7.10
N PRO A 168 -12.85 -13.14 6.25
CA PRO A 168 -12.80 -12.92 4.80
C PRO A 168 -14.17 -12.92 4.13
N GLY A 169 -15.11 -13.78 4.56
CA GLY A 169 -16.39 -13.97 3.90
C GLY A 169 -17.11 -12.67 3.54
N PRO A 170 -17.47 -11.82 4.52
CA PRO A 170 -18.20 -10.58 4.26
C PRO A 170 -17.44 -9.60 3.34
N VAL A 171 -16.11 -9.55 3.44
CA VAL A 171 -15.26 -8.68 2.59
C VAL A 171 -15.28 -9.16 1.14
N LEU A 172 -15.12 -10.47 0.94
CA LEU A 172 -15.06 -11.07 -0.39
C LEU A 172 -16.42 -11.03 -1.09
N GLU A 173 -17.51 -11.31 -0.37
CA GLU A 173 -18.88 -11.20 -0.89
C GLU A 173 -19.18 -9.77 -1.34
N TRP A 174 -18.87 -8.78 -0.50
CA TRP A 174 -19.06 -7.38 -0.84
C TRP A 174 -18.22 -6.97 -2.04
N ALA A 175 -16.94 -7.35 -2.08
CA ALA A 175 -16.04 -6.99 -3.16
C ALA A 175 -16.45 -7.61 -4.51
N ALA A 176 -16.92 -8.86 -4.49
CA ALA A 176 -17.41 -9.57 -5.68
C ALA A 176 -18.71 -8.99 -6.24
N ALA A 177 -19.53 -8.35 -5.39
CA ALA A 177 -20.79 -7.73 -5.77
C ALA A 177 -20.64 -6.31 -6.36
N LEU A 178 -19.42 -5.76 -6.41
CA LEU A 178 -19.18 -4.44 -6.98
C LEU A 178 -19.33 -4.45 -8.51
N PRO A 179 -19.78 -3.34 -9.13
CA PRO A 179 -19.87 -3.23 -10.60
C PRO A 179 -18.54 -3.46 -11.31
N SER A 180 -17.44 -3.11 -10.67
CA SER A 180 -16.04 -3.37 -11.10
C SER A 180 -15.30 -4.04 -9.96
N PRO A 181 -15.41 -5.37 -9.80
CA PRO A 181 -14.80 -6.08 -8.69
C PRO A 181 -13.27 -6.07 -8.80
N PRO A 182 -12.56 -6.06 -7.65
CA PRO A 182 -11.12 -6.22 -7.64
C PRO A 182 -10.71 -7.61 -8.11
N LYS A 183 -9.46 -7.76 -8.55
CA LYS A 183 -8.83 -9.08 -8.58
C LYS A 183 -8.66 -9.57 -7.14
N ILE A 184 -9.33 -10.67 -6.78
CA ILE A 184 -9.28 -11.25 -5.44
C ILE A 184 -8.24 -12.36 -5.39
N VAL A 185 -7.36 -12.33 -4.38
CA VAL A 185 -6.43 -13.40 -4.02
C VAL A 185 -6.69 -13.80 -2.58
N LEU A 186 -7.32 -14.96 -2.40
CA LEU A 186 -7.53 -15.59 -1.09
C LEU A 186 -6.40 -16.59 -0.84
N LEU A 187 -5.67 -16.44 0.27
CA LEU A 187 -4.60 -17.35 0.67
C LEU A 187 -5.15 -18.35 1.72
N PRO A 188 -5.39 -19.61 1.36
CA PRO A 188 -5.96 -20.59 2.27
C PRO A 188 -5.09 -20.82 3.51
N GLY A 189 -5.71 -20.92 4.69
CA GLY A 189 -5.03 -21.19 5.97
C GLY A 189 -4.19 -20.03 6.51
N VAL A 190 -4.16 -18.87 5.83
CA VAL A 190 -3.39 -17.69 6.23
C VAL A 190 -4.23 -16.81 7.14
N GLY A 191 -3.70 -16.44 8.32
CA GLY A 191 -4.32 -15.51 9.26
C GLY A 191 -4.00 -14.05 8.93
N HIS A 192 -4.54 -13.12 9.74
CA HIS A 192 -4.49 -11.67 9.52
C HIS A 192 -3.08 -11.11 9.26
N PHE A 193 -2.08 -11.59 9.99
CA PHE A 193 -0.71 -11.06 9.93
C PHE A 193 0.17 -11.74 8.88
N PHE A 194 -0.36 -12.62 8.06
CA PHE A 194 0.35 -13.32 6.98
C PHE A 194 1.63 -14.04 7.43
N HIS A 195 1.67 -14.56 8.66
CA HIS A 195 2.81 -15.32 9.17
C HIS A 195 3.11 -16.52 8.27
N GLY A 196 4.37 -16.67 7.84
CA GLY A 196 4.80 -17.72 6.93
C GLY A 196 4.36 -17.53 5.47
N SER A 197 3.55 -16.51 5.15
CA SER A 197 2.94 -16.33 3.82
C SER A 197 3.31 -14.99 3.13
N LEU A 198 4.31 -14.27 3.67
CA LEU A 198 4.75 -12.99 3.11
C LEU A 198 5.31 -13.12 1.68
N THR A 199 5.91 -14.26 1.34
CA THR A 199 6.37 -14.54 -0.03
C THR A 199 5.18 -14.65 -0.98
N ALA A 200 4.11 -15.33 -0.60
CA ALA A 200 2.89 -15.44 -1.41
C ALA A 200 2.22 -14.07 -1.62
N LEU A 201 2.20 -13.21 -0.58
CA LEU A 201 1.74 -11.84 -0.70
C LEU A 201 2.59 -11.02 -1.69
N ASN A 202 3.92 -11.08 -1.59
CA ASN A 202 4.83 -10.40 -2.51
C ASN A 202 4.56 -10.82 -3.96
N GLU A 203 4.47 -12.13 -4.21
CA GLU A 203 4.20 -12.66 -5.54
C GLU A 203 2.80 -12.26 -6.06
N ALA A 204 1.77 -12.20 -5.21
CA ALA A 204 0.44 -11.73 -5.62
C ALA A 204 0.48 -10.28 -6.13
N VAL A 205 1.20 -9.39 -5.44
CA VAL A 205 1.39 -7.99 -5.88
C VAL A 205 2.16 -7.94 -7.20
N LYS A 206 3.23 -8.72 -7.34
CA LYS A 206 4.05 -8.75 -8.56
C LYS A 206 3.29 -9.29 -9.76
N GLN A 207 2.48 -10.34 -9.58
CA GLN A 207 1.64 -10.87 -10.64
C GLN A 207 0.53 -9.93 -11.08
N ALA A 208 0.01 -9.11 -10.16
CA ALA A 208 -1.04 -8.15 -10.47
C ALA A 208 -0.52 -6.94 -11.26
N PHE A 209 0.63 -6.38 -10.87
CA PHE A 209 1.11 -5.10 -11.39
C PHE A 209 2.40 -5.20 -12.23
N GLY A 210 3.08 -6.35 -12.21
CA GLY A 210 4.31 -6.56 -12.97
C GLY A 210 4.18 -6.33 -14.48
N PRO A 211 3.13 -6.82 -15.16
CA PRO A 211 2.93 -6.59 -16.59
C PRO A 211 2.83 -5.10 -16.96
N ASP A 212 2.06 -4.31 -16.19
CA ASP A 212 1.91 -2.87 -16.40
C ASP A 212 3.23 -2.12 -16.18
N LEU A 213 3.90 -2.37 -15.05
CA LEU A 213 5.18 -1.74 -14.72
C LEU A 213 6.30 -2.11 -15.71
N ALA A 214 6.32 -3.35 -16.21
CA ALA A 214 7.25 -3.77 -17.24
C ALA A 214 6.99 -3.07 -18.59
N ALA A 215 5.72 -2.84 -18.95
CA ALA A 215 5.37 -2.10 -20.17
C ALA A 215 5.85 -0.63 -20.09
N ARG A 216 5.65 0.04 -18.96
CA ARG A 216 6.11 1.41 -18.70
C ARG A 216 7.64 1.54 -18.80
N GLY A 217 8.37 0.57 -18.27
CA GLY A 217 9.84 0.56 -18.36
C GLY A 217 10.40 0.37 -19.77
N ARG A 218 9.57 -0.06 -20.73
CA ARG A 218 9.96 -0.13 -22.15
C ARG A 218 9.69 1.16 -22.92
N SER A 219 8.68 1.92 -22.54
CA SER A 219 8.37 3.21 -23.16
C SER A 219 9.34 4.33 -22.76
N ASP A 220 10.04 4.17 -21.66
CA ASP A 220 11.03 5.15 -21.16
C ASP A 220 12.49 4.80 -21.58
N ALA A 221 12.68 3.74 -22.38
CA ALA A 221 13.98 3.44 -22.97
C ALA A 221 14.20 4.36 -24.18
N PRO A 222 15.40 5.01 -24.29
CA PRO A 222 15.71 5.94 -25.37
C PRO A 222 15.74 5.28 -26.74
#